data_0a2c7612049c7cff79c17c15c608433e
#
_entry.id   0a2c7612049c7cff79c17c15c608433e
#
_cell.length_a   1.000
_cell.length_b   1.000
_cell.length_c   1.000
_cell.angle_alpha   90.00
_cell.angle_beta   90.00
_cell.angle_gamma   90.00
#
_symmetry.space_group_name_H-M   'P 1'
#
loop_
_entity.id
_entity.type
_entity.pdbx_description
1 polymer ?
#
loop_
_entity_poly.entity_id
_entity_poly.type
_entity_poly.pdbx_seq_one_letter_code
_entity_poly.pdbx_strand_id
1 'polypeptide(L)'
;RIGKWHFWTMFIFFNLTFFPMFVIGLLGQPRRVYTYASNLQALNDFSSVSAFLLGISFLIFFANLMWSMFISPVKAPANPWDSLGLEWQTANPVPSYNFERIPVIMTDPYRYSEPGAPSFADMGDGMTRSSSTSSSDQA
;
A
#
# COMPACT_ATOMS: atom_id res chain seq x y z
N ARG A 1 -10.76 -0.36 9.46
CA ARG A 1 -10.76 -1.62 10.24
C ARG A 1 -11.11 -2.82 9.37
N ILE A 2 -12.12 -2.74 8.48
CA ILE A 2 -12.55 -3.83 7.58
C ILE A 2 -11.41 -4.29 6.65
N GLY A 3 -10.60 -3.37 6.11
CA GLY A 3 -9.45 -3.71 5.28
C GLY A 3 -8.40 -4.60 5.97
N LYS A 4 -8.22 -4.47 7.29
CA LYS A 4 -7.34 -5.36 8.05
C LYS A 4 -7.91 -6.79 8.14
N TRP A 5 -9.22 -6.93 8.32
CA TRP A 5 -9.89 -8.22 8.30
C TRP A 5 -9.77 -8.89 6.92
N HIS A 6 -10.02 -8.14 5.84
CA HIS A 6 -9.80 -8.63 4.48
C HIS A 6 -8.37 -9.12 4.28
N PHE A 7 -7.36 -8.32 4.68
CA PHE A 7 -5.96 -8.69 4.54
C PHE A 7 -5.64 -10.02 5.22
N TRP A 8 -6.01 -10.19 6.49
CA TRP A 8 -5.70 -11.40 7.23
C TRP A 8 -6.46 -12.62 6.73
N THR A 9 -7.74 -12.50 6.40
CA THR A 9 -8.51 -13.60 5.84
C THR A 9 -7.96 -14.02 4.48
N MET A 10 -7.67 -13.07 3.60
CA MET A 10 -7.05 -13.33 2.31
C MET A 10 -5.69 -14.01 2.47
N PHE A 11 -4.82 -13.48 3.32
CA PHE A 11 -3.47 -14.03 3.54
C PHE A 11 -3.51 -15.47 4.03
N ILE A 12 -4.35 -15.76 5.02
CA ILE A 12 -4.49 -17.11 5.58
C ILE A 12 -5.03 -18.07 4.53
N PHE A 13 -6.18 -17.76 3.91
CA PHE A 13 -6.82 -18.67 2.97
C PHE A 13 -6.07 -18.82 1.65
N PHE A 14 -5.32 -17.81 1.23
CA PHE A 14 -4.40 -17.94 0.11
C PHE A 14 -3.35 -19.02 0.38
N ASN A 15 -2.67 -18.95 1.52
CA ASN A 15 -1.68 -19.96 1.89
C ASN A 15 -2.31 -21.35 2.07
N LEU A 16 -3.48 -21.44 2.71
CA LEU A 16 -4.18 -22.71 2.89
C LEU A 16 -4.69 -23.32 1.59
N THR A 17 -4.92 -22.52 0.56
CA THR A 17 -5.29 -23.01 -0.77
C THR A 17 -4.08 -23.52 -1.54
N PHE A 18 -3.04 -22.71 -1.63
CA PHE A 18 -1.92 -22.98 -2.55
C PHE A 18 -0.83 -23.86 -1.95
N PHE A 19 -0.58 -23.78 -0.64
CA PHE A 19 0.45 -24.61 -0.01
C PHE A 19 0.14 -26.12 -0.08
N PRO A 20 -1.09 -26.59 0.21
CA PRO A 20 -1.44 -28.00 -0.01
C PRO A 20 -1.30 -28.42 -1.47
N MET A 21 -1.65 -27.56 -2.43
CA MET A 21 -1.47 -27.86 -3.85
C MET A 21 0.01 -28.05 -4.22
N PHE A 22 0.90 -27.29 -3.61
CA PHE A 22 2.35 -27.47 -3.78
C PHE A 22 2.79 -28.85 -3.25
N VAL A 23 2.32 -29.24 -2.06
CA VAL A 23 2.59 -30.56 -1.46
C VAL A 23 2.06 -31.69 -2.35
N ILE A 24 0.85 -31.58 -2.85
CA ILE A 24 0.22 -32.53 -3.76
C ILE A 24 1.06 -32.71 -5.05
N GLY A 25 1.59 -31.60 -5.59
CA GLY A 25 2.48 -31.63 -6.75
C GLY A 25 3.79 -32.37 -6.48
N LEU A 26 4.40 -32.18 -5.29
CA LEU A 26 5.58 -32.93 -4.86
C LEU A 26 5.29 -34.43 -4.68
N LEU A 27 4.07 -34.80 -4.31
CA LEU A 27 3.62 -36.19 -4.19
C LEU A 27 3.30 -36.83 -5.55
N GLY A 28 3.51 -36.12 -6.65
CA GLY A 28 3.44 -36.66 -8.01
C GLY A 28 2.05 -36.54 -8.67
N GLN A 29 1.13 -35.73 -8.14
CA GLN A 29 -0.14 -35.48 -8.83
C GLN A 29 0.08 -34.64 -10.09
N PRO A 30 -0.28 -35.15 -11.28
CA PRO A 30 -0.17 -34.41 -12.51
C PRO A 30 -1.22 -33.29 -12.59
N ARG A 31 -0.99 -32.30 -13.44
CA ARG A 31 -1.97 -31.24 -13.71
C ARG A 31 -3.16 -31.77 -14.50
N ARG A 32 -4.33 -31.14 -14.29
CA ARG A 32 -5.55 -31.37 -15.07
C ARG A 32 -6.02 -32.83 -15.06
N VAL A 33 -5.95 -33.48 -13.91
CA VAL A 33 -6.48 -34.83 -13.74
C VAL A 33 -7.99 -34.79 -13.59
N TYR A 34 -8.66 -35.82 -14.11
CA TYR A 34 -10.09 -35.99 -13.99
C TYR A 34 -10.48 -36.48 -12.59
N THR A 35 -9.68 -37.35 -12.00
CA THR A 35 -9.89 -37.89 -10.65
C THR A 35 -8.58 -37.84 -9.87
N TYR A 36 -8.70 -37.67 -8.56
CA TYR A 36 -7.55 -37.68 -7.64
C TYR A 36 -7.27 -39.09 -7.13
N ALA A 37 -6.00 -39.39 -6.84
CA ALA A 37 -5.64 -40.58 -6.11
C ALA A 37 -6.25 -40.54 -4.69
N SER A 38 -6.76 -41.65 -4.19
CA SER A 38 -7.48 -41.74 -2.91
C SER A 38 -6.67 -41.23 -1.72
N ASN A 39 -5.36 -41.39 -1.73
CA ASN A 39 -4.43 -40.88 -0.73
C ASN A 39 -4.23 -39.37 -0.75
N LEU A 40 -4.57 -38.70 -1.85
CA LEU A 40 -4.45 -37.24 -2.01
C LEU A 40 -5.79 -36.50 -1.92
N GLN A 41 -6.89 -37.25 -1.83
CA GLN A 41 -8.25 -36.70 -1.79
C GLN A 41 -8.40 -35.66 -0.70
N ALA A 42 -8.01 -36.00 0.54
CA ALA A 42 -8.16 -35.09 1.69
C ALA A 42 -7.44 -33.74 1.51
N LEU A 43 -6.25 -33.73 0.89
CA LEU A 43 -5.51 -32.50 0.61
C LEU A 43 -6.18 -31.66 -0.48
N ASN A 44 -6.74 -32.32 -1.51
CA ASN A 44 -7.49 -31.63 -2.56
C ASN A 44 -8.80 -31.02 -2.00
N ASP A 45 -9.51 -31.76 -1.16
CA ASP A 45 -10.74 -31.27 -0.51
C ASP A 45 -10.43 -30.08 0.41
N PHE A 46 -9.38 -30.18 1.22
CA PHE A 46 -8.91 -29.08 2.07
C PHE A 46 -8.55 -27.84 1.26
N SER A 47 -7.80 -27.99 0.17
CA SER A 47 -7.46 -26.88 -0.73
C SER A 47 -8.71 -26.26 -1.34
N SER A 48 -9.70 -27.08 -1.74
CA SER A 48 -10.95 -26.61 -2.33
C SER A 48 -11.79 -25.82 -1.34
N VAL A 49 -11.96 -26.31 -0.11
CA VAL A 49 -12.66 -25.57 0.96
C VAL A 49 -11.96 -24.24 1.25
N SER A 50 -10.62 -24.25 1.31
CA SER A 50 -9.84 -23.02 1.52
C SER A 50 -10.00 -22.03 0.37
N ALA A 51 -10.14 -22.50 -0.87
CA ALA A 51 -10.40 -21.66 -2.04
C ALA A 51 -11.79 -20.99 -1.97
N PHE A 52 -12.82 -21.67 -1.49
CA PHE A 52 -14.12 -21.04 -1.24
C PHE A 52 -14.04 -19.94 -0.16
N LEU A 53 -13.30 -20.19 0.91
CA LEU A 53 -13.09 -19.19 1.97
C LEU A 53 -12.26 -18.00 1.48
N LEU A 54 -11.30 -18.26 0.60
CA LEU A 54 -10.59 -17.20 -0.12
C LEU A 54 -11.55 -16.36 -0.96
N GLY A 55 -12.47 -16.98 -1.68
CA GLY A 55 -13.53 -16.29 -2.42
C GLY A 55 -14.39 -15.39 -1.53
N ILE A 56 -14.76 -15.86 -0.33
CA ILE A 56 -15.48 -15.04 0.65
C ILE A 56 -14.65 -13.82 1.08
N SER A 57 -13.32 -13.95 1.23
CA SER A 57 -12.47 -12.81 1.56
C SER A 57 -12.51 -11.71 0.50
N PHE A 58 -12.65 -12.06 -0.77
CA PHE A 58 -12.86 -11.07 -1.84
C PHE A 58 -14.21 -10.35 -1.73
N LEU A 59 -15.25 -11.02 -1.25
CA LEU A 59 -16.53 -10.33 -0.98
C LEU A 59 -16.38 -9.27 0.11
N ILE A 60 -15.57 -9.53 1.13
CA ILE A 60 -15.24 -8.53 2.16
C ILE A 60 -14.53 -7.33 1.55
N PHE A 61 -13.61 -7.57 0.60
CA PHE A 61 -12.94 -6.49 -0.15
C PHE A 61 -13.94 -5.64 -0.92
N PHE A 62 -14.80 -6.27 -1.73
CA PHE A 62 -15.79 -5.56 -2.53
C PHE A 62 -16.78 -4.79 -1.65
N ALA A 63 -17.23 -5.37 -0.54
CA ALA A 63 -18.10 -4.67 0.41
C ALA A 63 -17.41 -3.44 1.00
N ASN A 64 -16.13 -3.55 1.37
CA ASN A 64 -15.35 -2.42 1.88
C ASN A 64 -15.13 -1.34 0.81
N LEU A 65 -14.88 -1.74 -0.43
CA LEU A 65 -14.72 -0.83 -1.56
C LEU A 65 -16.01 -0.04 -1.81
N MET A 66 -17.14 -0.75 -1.92
CA MET A 66 -18.46 -0.12 -2.12
C MET A 66 -18.81 0.83 -0.98
N TRP A 67 -18.56 0.40 0.26
CA TRP A 67 -18.76 1.25 1.42
C TRP A 67 -17.93 2.52 1.36
N SER A 68 -16.64 2.39 1.06
CA SER A 68 -15.71 3.52 0.97
C SER A 68 -16.05 4.49 -0.16
N MET A 69 -16.55 3.98 -1.29
CA MET A 69 -16.89 4.83 -2.45
C MET A 69 -18.22 5.56 -2.28
N PHE A 70 -19.25 4.88 -1.75
CA PHE A 70 -20.62 5.39 -1.82
C PHE A 70 -21.18 5.86 -0.47
N ILE A 71 -20.75 5.27 0.64
CA ILE A 71 -21.35 5.52 1.95
C ILE A 71 -20.48 6.45 2.80
N SER A 72 -19.17 6.20 2.86
CA SER A 72 -18.25 6.99 3.67
C SER A 72 -16.98 7.31 2.89
N PRO A 73 -17.02 8.23 1.92
CA PRO A 73 -15.86 8.62 1.15
C PRO A 73 -14.92 9.47 2.02
N VAL A 74 -13.93 8.82 2.60
CA VAL A 74 -12.84 9.50 3.32
C VAL A 74 -11.76 9.85 2.29
N LYS A 75 -11.57 11.15 2.04
CA LYS A 75 -10.50 11.61 1.16
C LYS A 75 -9.16 11.42 1.88
N ALA A 76 -8.22 10.80 1.19
CA ALA A 76 -6.84 10.72 1.67
C ALA A 76 -6.21 12.12 1.64
N PRO A 77 -5.38 12.51 2.64
CA PRO A 77 -4.55 13.70 2.57
C PRO A 77 -3.55 13.59 1.42
N ALA A 78 -2.96 14.71 1.01
CA ALA A 78 -1.98 14.75 -0.08
C ALA A 78 -0.77 13.85 0.21
N ASN A 79 -0.33 13.80 1.46
CA ASN A 79 0.75 12.93 1.93
C ASN A 79 0.26 12.08 3.12
N PRO A 80 -0.38 10.91 2.88
CA PRO A 80 -0.99 10.10 3.94
C PRO A 80 0.00 9.34 4.83
N TRP A 81 1.26 9.29 4.45
CA TRP A 81 2.33 8.60 5.20
C TRP A 81 3.40 9.53 5.76
N ASP A 82 3.22 10.87 5.63
CA ASP A 82 4.21 11.88 6.01
C ASP A 82 5.60 11.56 5.41
N SER A 83 5.59 11.04 4.18
CA SER A 83 6.81 10.67 3.48
C SER A 83 7.56 11.91 3.01
N LEU A 84 8.89 11.90 3.15
CA LEU A 84 9.78 12.98 2.70
C LEU A 84 10.22 12.80 1.23
N GLY A 85 9.76 11.74 0.55
CA GLY A 85 10.04 11.54 -0.87
C GLY A 85 9.44 12.66 -1.72
N LEU A 86 10.16 13.08 -2.77
CA LEU A 86 9.75 14.17 -3.66
C LEU A 86 8.39 13.91 -4.31
N GLU A 87 8.06 12.66 -4.61
CA GLU A 87 6.78 12.23 -5.17
C GLU A 87 5.58 12.53 -4.27
N TRP A 88 5.79 12.62 -2.96
CA TRP A 88 4.75 12.93 -1.97
C TRP A 88 4.65 14.41 -1.61
N GLN A 89 5.60 15.22 -2.10
CA GLN A 89 5.66 16.65 -1.83
C GLN A 89 5.13 17.50 -3.00
N THR A 90 4.67 16.87 -4.07
CA THR A 90 4.00 17.55 -5.18
C THR A 90 2.62 18.05 -4.77
N ALA A 91 2.13 19.07 -5.48
CA ALA A 91 0.75 19.53 -5.33
C ALA A 91 -0.24 18.40 -5.69
N ASN A 92 -1.43 18.39 -5.08
CA ASN A 92 -2.49 17.43 -5.40
C ASN A 92 -3.73 18.19 -5.93
N PRO A 93 -4.14 18.01 -7.19
CA PRO A 93 -3.60 17.11 -8.22
C PRO A 93 -2.21 17.50 -8.73
N VAL A 94 -1.43 16.51 -9.18
CA VAL A 94 -0.07 16.71 -9.68
C VAL A 94 -0.10 17.53 -10.98
N PRO A 95 0.62 18.67 -11.07
CA PRO A 95 0.71 19.44 -12.30
C PRO A 95 1.52 18.71 -13.38
N SER A 96 1.37 19.10 -14.65
CA SER A 96 2.06 18.45 -15.79
C SER A 96 3.60 18.47 -15.69
N TYR A 97 4.14 19.40 -14.94
CA TYR A 97 5.59 19.55 -14.73
C TYR A 97 6.07 18.91 -13.42
N ASN A 98 5.22 18.23 -12.68
CA ASN A 98 5.42 17.67 -11.34
C ASN A 98 5.61 18.73 -10.24
N PHE A 99 6.38 19.78 -10.46
CA PHE A 99 6.63 20.87 -9.52
C PHE A 99 6.49 22.23 -10.21
N GLU A 100 5.88 23.20 -9.56
CA GLU A 100 5.81 24.58 -10.05
C GLU A 100 7.18 25.28 -10.01
N ARG A 101 8.03 24.86 -9.09
CA ARG A 101 9.42 25.30 -8.97
C ARG A 101 10.32 24.08 -8.86
N ILE A 102 11.51 24.16 -9.45
CA ILE A 102 12.49 23.06 -9.37
C ILE A 102 12.90 22.89 -7.89
N PRO A 103 12.68 21.71 -7.29
CA PRO A 103 13.05 21.48 -5.91
C PRO A 103 14.57 21.48 -5.72
N VAL A 104 15.04 22.13 -4.67
CA VAL A 104 16.44 22.08 -4.27
C VAL A 104 16.62 20.91 -3.33
N ILE A 105 17.38 19.90 -3.74
CA ILE A 105 17.64 18.71 -2.97
C ILE A 105 18.85 18.97 -2.07
N MET A 106 18.64 18.95 -0.75
CA MET A 106 19.67 19.23 0.26
C MET A 106 20.17 17.95 0.98
N THR A 107 19.59 16.78 0.67
CA THR A 107 19.90 15.51 1.33
C THR A 107 20.36 14.46 0.32
N ASP A 108 21.11 13.48 0.77
CA ASP A 108 21.51 12.33 -0.05
C ASP A 108 20.29 11.55 -0.56
N PRO A 109 20.37 10.90 -1.74
CA PRO A 109 19.23 10.29 -2.42
C PRO A 109 18.52 9.16 -1.66
N TYR A 110 19.05 8.65 -0.57
CA TYR A 110 18.48 7.56 0.22
C TYR A 110 18.04 7.94 1.64
N ARG A 111 18.05 9.24 1.98
CA ARG A 111 17.65 9.74 3.30
C ARG A 111 16.19 10.22 3.34
N TYR A 112 15.26 9.43 2.81
CA TYR A 112 13.84 9.81 2.65
C TYR A 112 13.04 9.91 3.94
N SER A 113 13.55 9.43 5.06
CA SER A 113 12.74 9.28 6.29
C SER A 113 13.54 9.54 7.57
N GLU A 114 14.63 10.29 7.51
CA GLU A 114 15.33 10.67 8.73
C GLU A 114 14.51 11.69 9.53
N PRO A 115 14.27 11.46 10.83
CA PRO A 115 13.59 12.42 11.67
C PRO A 115 14.37 13.75 11.68
N GLY A 116 13.71 14.84 11.29
CA GLY A 116 14.31 16.17 11.23
C GLY A 116 14.90 16.55 9.87
N ALA A 117 14.79 15.70 8.83
CA ALA A 117 15.07 16.14 7.46
C ALA A 117 14.05 17.24 7.09
N PRO A 118 14.49 18.42 6.63
CA PRO A 118 13.59 19.50 6.30
C PRO A 118 12.63 19.09 5.18
N SER A 119 11.34 19.29 5.39
CA SER A 119 10.34 19.11 4.34
C SER A 119 10.53 20.21 3.29
N PHE A 120 10.11 19.95 2.05
CA PHE A 120 10.14 20.94 0.99
C PHE A 120 9.34 22.23 1.34
N ALA A 121 8.28 22.10 2.12
CA ALA A 121 7.49 23.22 2.63
C ALA A 121 8.29 24.11 3.58
N ASP A 122 9.10 23.51 4.47
CA ASP A 122 9.93 24.25 5.42
C ASP A 122 11.07 25.02 4.73
N MET A 123 11.59 24.51 3.61
CA MET A 123 12.62 25.19 2.81
C MET A 123 12.08 26.41 2.05
N GLY A 124 10.81 26.40 1.67
CA GLY A 124 10.14 27.53 1.02
C GLY A 124 9.91 28.70 1.97
N ASP A 125 9.50 28.43 3.21
CA ASP A 125 9.26 29.45 4.24
C ASP A 125 10.56 30.01 4.86
N GLY A 126 11.62 29.20 4.93
CA GLY A 126 12.92 29.64 5.45
C GLY A 126 13.60 30.72 4.61
N MET A 127 13.40 30.71 3.28
CA MET A 127 13.94 31.71 2.39
C MET A 127 13.20 33.07 2.47
N THR A 128 11.92 33.06 2.82
CA THR A 128 11.14 34.29 3.01
C THR A 128 11.36 34.90 4.39
N ARG A 129 11.67 34.14 5.42
CA ARG A 129 11.96 34.64 6.77
C ARG A 129 13.36 35.24 6.94
N SER A 130 14.38 34.75 6.23
CA SER A 130 15.72 35.30 6.35
C SER A 130 15.88 36.68 5.71
N SER A 131 14.99 37.04 4.77
CA SER A 131 15.00 38.39 4.15
C SER A 131 14.22 39.44 4.94
N SER A 132 13.37 39.04 5.91
CA SER A 132 12.56 39.98 6.70
C SER A 132 13.17 40.35 8.06
N THR A 133 14.16 39.59 8.56
CA THR A 133 14.80 39.86 9.85
C THR A 133 16.06 40.75 9.75
N SER A 134 16.56 41.03 8.56
CA SER A 134 17.76 41.88 8.40
C SER A 134 17.46 43.39 8.21
N SER A 135 16.16 43.82 8.20
CA SER A 135 15.78 45.21 7.99
C SER A 135 15.21 45.94 9.19
N SER A 136 15.16 45.32 10.39
CA SER A 136 14.57 45.94 11.58
C SER A 136 15.53 46.25 12.73
N ASP A 137 16.86 46.00 12.56
CA ASP A 137 17.87 46.28 13.60
C ASP A 137 18.87 47.37 13.26
N GLN A 138 18.51 48.30 12.37
CA GLN A 138 19.25 49.58 12.17
C GLN A 138 18.27 50.75 12.06
N ALA A 139 17.77 51.21 13.21
CA ALA A 139 17.26 52.56 13.41
C ALA A 139 17.38 52.96 14.89
#